data_b0a78230cf5deebac75e59c3f7a6e2b8
#
_entry.id   b0a78230cf5deebac75e59c3f7a6e2b8
#
_cell.length_a   1.000
_cell.length_b   1.000
_cell.length_c   1.000
_cell.angle_alpha   90.00
_cell.angle_beta   90.00
_cell.angle_gamma   90.00
#
_symmetry.space_group_name_H-M   'P 1'
#
loop_
_entity.id
_entity.type
_entity.pdbx_description
1 polymer ?
#
loop_
_entity_poly.entity_id
_entity_poly.type
_entity_poly.pdbx_seq_one_letter_code
_entity_poly.pdbx_strand_id
1 'polypeptide(L)'
;KPARRMHRRLLTPPLAQKNGIDPIQLILPLPKELPAELTPNGTAPATIADYLIARFYPNDPQIIYARFNTGEVRLDDGTILTGDSPYMPGERIWYFRELADEPQLPSDMPVLYEDEHVLAIDKPHFLPTTPRGSYIAQTALTKLRVREQNPLLIPIHRLDRPHGRHGVALDAWN
;
A
#
# COMPACT_ATOMS: atom_id res chain seq x y z
N LYS A 1 -7.18 3.05 -35.84
CA LYS A 1 -7.80 2.03 -34.95
C LYS A 1 -7.76 2.61 -33.55
N PRO A 2 -8.89 2.80 -32.85
CA PRO A 2 -8.87 3.31 -31.48
C PRO A 2 -8.26 2.27 -30.55
N ALA A 3 -7.28 2.69 -29.77
CA ALA A 3 -6.71 1.88 -28.72
C ALA A 3 -7.81 1.51 -27.71
N ARG A 4 -8.06 0.23 -27.58
CA ARG A 4 -8.95 -0.33 -26.56
C ARG A 4 -8.41 0.10 -25.19
N ARG A 5 -9.05 1.09 -24.58
CA ARG A 5 -8.88 1.41 -23.16
C ARG A 5 -9.28 0.14 -22.39
N MET A 6 -8.29 -0.66 -22.04
CA MET A 6 -8.51 -1.81 -21.17
C MET A 6 -9.01 -1.21 -19.85
N HIS A 7 -10.29 -1.40 -19.54
CA HIS A 7 -10.83 -1.08 -18.23
C HIS A 7 -10.00 -1.89 -17.23
N ARG A 8 -9.14 -1.18 -16.52
CA ARG A 8 -8.38 -1.74 -15.39
C ARG A 8 -9.44 -2.15 -14.37
N ARG A 9 -9.78 -3.43 -14.38
CA ARG A 9 -10.65 -4.03 -13.38
C ARG A 9 -10.01 -3.71 -12.04
N LEU A 10 -10.69 -2.94 -11.21
CA LEU A 10 -10.25 -2.71 -9.84
C LEU A 10 -10.26 -4.09 -9.17
N LEU A 11 -9.09 -4.68 -9.04
CA LEU A 11 -8.94 -5.94 -8.36
C LEU A 11 -9.18 -5.66 -6.88
N THR A 12 -10.13 -6.37 -6.29
CA THR A 12 -10.29 -6.37 -4.86
C THR A 12 -9.06 -7.04 -4.25
N PRO A 13 -8.31 -6.35 -3.37
CA PRO A 13 -7.16 -6.97 -2.74
C PRO A 13 -7.55 -8.25 -1.99
N PRO A 14 -6.77 -9.33 -2.08
CA PRO A 14 -7.03 -10.58 -1.35
C PRO A 14 -6.67 -10.47 0.14
N LEU A 15 -6.08 -9.36 0.55
CA LEU A 15 -5.75 -9.01 1.93
C LEU A 15 -6.65 -7.88 2.39
N ALA A 16 -7.28 -8.05 3.54
CA ALA A 16 -8.04 -6.97 4.18
C ALA A 16 -7.10 -5.83 4.60
N GLN A 17 -7.63 -4.63 4.61
CA GLN A 17 -6.93 -3.45 5.11
C GLN A 17 -6.48 -3.65 6.57
N LYS A 18 -5.29 -3.20 6.92
CA LYS A 18 -4.71 -3.32 8.27
C LYS A 18 -4.43 -1.93 8.84
N ASN A 19 -5.09 -1.57 9.93
CA ASN A 19 -4.96 -0.25 10.57
C ASN A 19 -5.12 0.93 9.58
N GLY A 20 -6.12 0.88 8.72
CA GLY A 20 -6.39 1.91 7.72
C GLY A 20 -5.45 1.88 6.49
N ILE A 21 -4.51 0.92 6.43
CA ILE A 21 -3.49 0.81 5.39
C ILE A 21 -3.86 -0.31 4.42
N ASP A 22 -3.90 0.03 3.14
CA ASP A 22 -4.13 -0.93 2.07
C ASP A 22 -2.88 -1.80 1.83
N PRO A 23 -3.07 -3.09 1.47
CA PRO A 23 -1.99 -3.88 0.92
C PRO A 23 -1.52 -3.29 -0.42
N ILE A 24 -0.27 -3.51 -0.73
CA ILE A 24 0.29 -3.13 -2.03
C ILE A 24 0.35 -4.33 -2.97
N GLN A 25 0.25 -4.04 -4.26
CA GLN A 25 0.48 -5.03 -5.30
C GLN A 25 1.87 -4.86 -5.91
N LEU A 26 2.49 -5.97 -6.24
CA LEU A 26 3.76 -6.02 -6.95
C LEU A 26 3.67 -7.09 -8.04
N ILE A 27 3.98 -6.71 -9.27
CA ILE A 27 4.17 -7.67 -10.36
C ILE A 27 5.64 -8.10 -10.31
N LEU A 28 5.87 -9.40 -10.19
CA LEU A 28 7.22 -9.95 -10.16
C LEU A 28 7.87 -9.76 -11.54
N PRO A 29 9.04 -9.10 -11.63
CA PRO A 29 9.69 -8.82 -12.91
C PRO A 29 10.02 -10.09 -13.69
N LEU A 30 10.05 -9.99 -15.00
CA LEU A 30 10.61 -11.06 -15.84
C LEU A 30 12.13 -11.11 -15.62
N PRO A 31 12.78 -12.27 -15.81
CA PRO A 31 14.23 -12.43 -15.58
C PRO A 31 15.08 -11.37 -16.30
N LYS A 32 14.69 -10.98 -17.52
CA LYS A 32 15.35 -9.92 -18.31
C LYS A 32 15.18 -8.50 -17.77
N GLU A 33 14.24 -8.29 -16.87
CA GLU A 33 13.91 -6.99 -16.26
C GLU A 33 14.53 -6.84 -14.87
N LEU A 34 15.08 -7.93 -14.34
CA LEU A 34 15.74 -7.92 -13.04
C LEU A 34 17.07 -7.15 -13.12
N PRO A 35 17.38 -6.31 -12.13
CA PRO A 35 18.71 -5.70 -12.00
C PRO A 35 19.80 -6.79 -11.89
N ALA A 36 20.99 -6.48 -12.38
CA ALA A 36 22.12 -7.41 -12.37
C ALA A 36 22.48 -7.88 -10.95
N GLU A 37 22.27 -7.01 -9.95
CA GLU A 37 22.50 -7.32 -8.53
C GLU A 37 21.58 -8.42 -8.00
N LEU A 38 20.40 -8.58 -8.60
CA LEU A 38 19.40 -9.59 -8.22
C LEU A 38 19.48 -10.86 -9.09
N THR A 39 20.39 -10.88 -10.03
CA THR A 39 20.62 -12.01 -10.94
C THR A 39 22.08 -12.46 -10.92
N PRO A 40 22.64 -12.84 -9.75
CA PRO A 40 23.99 -13.36 -9.72
C PRO A 40 24.10 -14.58 -10.65
N ASN A 41 25.09 -14.59 -11.53
CA ASN A 41 25.27 -15.61 -12.58
C ASN A 41 24.13 -15.67 -13.64
N GLY A 42 23.36 -14.59 -13.82
CA GLY A 42 22.29 -14.53 -14.82
C GLY A 42 21.04 -15.32 -14.47
N THR A 43 20.92 -15.81 -13.24
CA THR A 43 19.74 -16.56 -12.77
C THR A 43 18.83 -15.71 -11.91
N ALA A 44 17.51 -15.85 -12.09
CA ALA A 44 16.54 -15.21 -11.24
C ALA A 44 16.62 -15.76 -9.80
N PRO A 45 16.14 -15.01 -8.79
CA PRO A 45 16.02 -15.51 -7.41
C PRO A 45 15.25 -16.84 -7.37
N ALA A 46 15.62 -17.74 -6.45
CA ALA A 46 14.97 -19.04 -6.34
C ALA A 46 13.53 -18.92 -5.81
N THR A 47 13.33 -18.03 -4.84
CA THR A 47 12.02 -17.82 -4.20
C THR A 47 11.56 -16.38 -4.31
N ILE A 48 10.25 -16.17 -4.07
CA ILE A 48 9.68 -14.82 -3.94
C ILE A 48 10.28 -14.11 -2.72
N ALA A 49 10.53 -14.85 -1.64
CA ALA A 49 11.17 -14.32 -0.44
C ALA A 49 12.57 -13.76 -0.75
N ASP A 50 13.41 -14.53 -1.46
CA ASP A 50 14.75 -14.08 -1.87
C ASP A 50 14.69 -12.78 -2.66
N TYR A 51 13.74 -12.67 -3.60
CA TYR A 51 13.54 -11.46 -4.38
C TYR A 51 13.17 -10.27 -3.50
N LEU A 52 12.15 -10.41 -2.63
CA LEU A 52 11.67 -9.33 -1.78
C LEU A 52 12.75 -8.86 -0.81
N ILE A 53 13.50 -9.79 -0.22
CA ILE A 53 14.61 -9.50 0.69
C ILE A 53 15.70 -8.72 -0.06
N ALA A 54 16.21 -9.28 -1.14
CA ALA A 54 17.30 -8.66 -1.89
C ALA A 54 16.93 -7.27 -2.44
N ARG A 55 15.66 -7.08 -2.83
CA ARG A 55 15.20 -5.83 -3.44
C ARG A 55 14.83 -4.75 -2.45
N PHE A 56 14.23 -5.10 -1.31
CA PHE A 56 13.61 -4.12 -0.42
C PHE A 56 14.12 -4.19 1.03
N TYR A 57 14.62 -5.34 1.48
CA TYR A 57 14.95 -5.57 2.89
C TYR A 57 16.29 -6.30 3.07
N PRO A 58 17.37 -5.86 2.39
CA PRO A 58 18.64 -6.61 2.41
C PRO A 58 19.29 -6.69 3.80
N ASN A 59 18.95 -5.72 4.67
CA ASN A 59 19.52 -5.65 6.04
C ASN A 59 18.64 -6.32 7.09
N ASP A 60 17.39 -6.65 6.76
CA ASP A 60 16.46 -7.28 7.70
C ASP A 60 15.52 -8.28 7.01
N PRO A 61 16.03 -9.47 6.67
CA PRO A 61 15.22 -10.49 6.00
C PRO A 61 14.08 -11.04 6.85
N GLN A 62 14.15 -10.91 8.18
CA GLN A 62 13.14 -11.46 9.10
C GLN A 62 11.79 -10.77 8.92
N ILE A 63 11.79 -9.51 8.52
CA ILE A 63 10.56 -8.77 8.20
C ILE A 63 9.74 -9.50 7.13
N ILE A 64 10.39 -9.98 6.08
CA ILE A 64 9.72 -10.69 4.97
C ILE A 64 9.26 -12.07 5.42
N TYR A 65 10.11 -12.83 6.11
CA TYR A 65 9.71 -14.15 6.61
C TYR A 65 8.53 -14.07 7.59
N ALA A 66 8.50 -13.06 8.46
CA ALA A 66 7.35 -12.82 9.34
C ALA A 66 6.04 -12.64 8.55
N ARG A 67 6.06 -11.92 7.41
CA ARG A 67 4.88 -11.73 6.58
C ARG A 67 4.41 -12.99 5.89
N PHE A 68 5.33 -13.83 5.43
CA PHE A 68 4.97 -15.15 4.90
C PHE A 68 4.35 -16.02 5.99
N ASN A 69 4.93 -16.04 7.19
CA ASN A 69 4.45 -16.84 8.31
C ASN A 69 3.05 -16.41 8.81
N THR A 70 2.71 -15.12 8.68
CA THR A 70 1.38 -14.61 9.04
C THR A 70 0.37 -14.67 7.89
N GLY A 71 0.74 -15.21 6.71
CA GLY A 71 -0.12 -15.29 5.54
C GLY A 71 -0.41 -13.93 4.90
N GLU A 72 0.43 -12.94 5.12
CA GLU A 72 0.31 -11.58 4.60
C GLU A 72 0.96 -11.39 3.22
N VAL A 73 1.35 -12.49 2.55
CA VAL A 73 1.80 -12.49 1.15
C VAL A 73 0.90 -13.43 0.35
N ARG A 74 0.19 -12.89 -0.65
CA ARG A 74 -0.82 -13.66 -1.40
C ARG A 74 -0.78 -13.35 -2.89
N LEU A 75 -1.27 -14.31 -3.69
CA LEU A 75 -1.60 -14.09 -5.10
C LEU A 75 -2.97 -13.38 -5.25
N ASP A 76 -3.29 -12.96 -6.48
CA ASP A 76 -4.58 -12.31 -6.81
C ASP A 76 -5.81 -13.13 -6.43
N ASP A 77 -5.72 -14.44 -6.47
CA ASP A 77 -6.79 -15.38 -6.12
C ASP A 77 -6.92 -15.67 -4.61
N GLY A 78 -6.04 -15.05 -3.81
CA GLY A 78 -6.01 -15.24 -2.35
C GLY A 78 -5.10 -16.38 -1.89
N THR A 79 -4.47 -17.12 -2.78
CA THR A 79 -3.52 -18.19 -2.43
C THR A 79 -2.43 -17.63 -1.52
N ILE A 80 -2.27 -18.22 -0.35
CA ILE A 80 -1.23 -17.84 0.62
C ILE A 80 0.11 -18.37 0.13
N LEU A 81 1.09 -17.50 0.05
CA LEU A 81 2.47 -17.82 -0.28
C LEU A 81 3.29 -18.07 0.99
N THR A 82 4.28 -18.94 0.88
CA THR A 82 5.25 -19.25 1.95
C THR A 82 6.64 -18.75 1.58
N GLY A 83 7.57 -18.75 2.55
CA GLY A 83 8.96 -18.39 2.29
C GLY A 83 9.65 -19.23 1.23
N ASP A 84 9.18 -20.47 1.03
CA ASP A 84 9.71 -21.41 0.03
C ASP A 84 8.98 -21.33 -1.32
N SER A 85 7.97 -20.46 -1.46
CA SER A 85 7.24 -20.30 -2.72
C SER A 85 8.20 -19.89 -3.83
N PRO A 86 8.24 -20.63 -4.96
CA PRO A 86 9.19 -20.38 -6.05
C PRO A 86 8.97 -18.99 -6.65
N TYR A 87 10.02 -18.42 -7.21
CA TYR A 87 9.90 -17.19 -7.96
C TYR A 87 9.04 -17.40 -9.22
N MET A 88 8.00 -16.59 -9.39
CA MET A 88 7.01 -16.70 -10.47
C MET A 88 7.03 -15.42 -11.31
N PRO A 89 7.86 -15.33 -12.35
CA PRO A 89 7.95 -14.13 -13.19
C PRO A 89 6.59 -13.75 -13.80
N GLY A 90 6.26 -12.46 -13.74
CA GLY A 90 5.01 -11.93 -14.27
C GLY A 90 3.79 -12.08 -13.36
N GLU A 91 3.86 -12.89 -12.32
CA GLU A 91 2.78 -13.02 -11.36
C GLU A 91 2.65 -11.78 -10.48
N ARG A 92 1.42 -11.51 -10.05
CA ARG A 92 1.10 -10.43 -9.14
C ARG A 92 0.96 -10.97 -7.74
N ILE A 93 1.70 -10.35 -6.81
CA ILE A 93 1.59 -10.62 -5.37
C ILE A 93 1.07 -9.40 -4.63
N TRP A 94 0.44 -9.66 -3.49
CA TRP A 94 -0.06 -8.67 -2.55
C TRP A 94 0.60 -8.87 -1.20
N TYR A 95 1.04 -7.77 -0.58
CA TYR A 95 1.64 -7.79 0.75
C TYR A 95 1.58 -6.41 1.40
N PHE A 96 1.91 -6.30 2.69
CA PHE A 96 2.05 -5.02 3.36
C PHE A 96 3.50 -4.57 3.37
N ARG A 97 3.73 -3.27 3.14
CA ARG A 97 5.04 -2.68 3.37
C ARG A 97 5.39 -2.73 4.85
N GLU A 98 6.67 -2.81 5.16
CA GLU A 98 7.15 -2.45 6.48
C GLU A 98 6.93 -0.95 6.68
N LEU A 99 6.40 -0.60 7.86
CA LEU A 99 6.25 0.79 8.24
C LEU A 99 7.56 1.24 8.88
N ALA A 100 8.21 2.24 8.29
CA ALA A 100 9.30 2.93 8.95
C ALA A 100 8.78 3.54 10.28
N ASP A 101 9.69 3.83 11.18
CA ASP A 101 9.35 4.61 12.38
C ASP A 101 9.00 6.04 11.94
N GLU A 102 7.70 6.29 11.81
CA GLU A 102 7.19 7.58 11.36
C GLU A 102 7.03 8.52 12.56
N PRO A 103 7.58 9.75 12.50
CA PRO A 103 7.33 10.73 13.55
C PRO A 103 5.82 10.99 13.66
N GLN A 104 5.34 11.07 14.90
CA GLN A 104 3.94 11.36 15.15
C GLN A 104 3.59 12.76 14.63
N LEU A 105 2.58 12.82 13.79
CA LEU A 105 2.05 14.07 13.25
C LEU A 105 0.73 14.44 13.93
N PRO A 106 0.37 15.74 13.99
CA PRO A 106 -0.90 16.19 14.52
C PRO A 106 -2.05 15.41 13.88
N SER A 107 -2.97 14.93 14.70
CA SER A 107 -4.12 14.12 14.25
C SER A 107 -5.46 14.75 14.58
N ASP A 108 -5.46 15.95 15.14
CA ASP A 108 -6.70 16.70 15.33
C ASP A 108 -7.22 17.16 13.96
N MET A 109 -8.30 16.52 13.54
CA MET A 109 -8.97 16.77 12.27
C MET A 109 -10.46 17.00 12.55
N PRO A 110 -10.84 18.24 12.95
CA PRO A 110 -12.23 18.57 13.19
C PRO A 110 -13.08 18.31 11.94
N VAL A 111 -14.26 17.74 12.16
CA VAL A 111 -15.24 17.55 11.10
C VAL A 111 -15.90 18.89 10.80
N LEU A 112 -15.85 19.32 9.56
CA LEU A 112 -16.49 20.55 9.07
C LEU A 112 -17.87 20.26 8.50
N TYR A 113 -18.04 19.08 7.89
CA TYR A 113 -19.28 18.62 7.30
C TYR A 113 -19.27 17.10 7.20
N GLU A 114 -20.43 16.47 7.41
CA GLU A 114 -20.61 15.03 7.26
C GLU A 114 -22.02 14.73 6.77
N ASP A 115 -22.13 13.84 5.80
CA ASP A 115 -23.36 13.18 5.38
C ASP A 115 -23.09 11.73 5.00
N GLU A 116 -24.06 11.05 4.36
CA GLU A 116 -23.93 9.63 4.00
C GLU A 116 -22.84 9.36 2.94
N HIS A 117 -22.39 10.39 2.23
CA HIS A 117 -21.44 10.26 1.10
C HIS A 117 -20.12 10.98 1.33
N VAL A 118 -20.11 12.06 2.11
CA VAL A 118 -18.97 12.95 2.22
C VAL A 118 -18.63 13.25 3.67
N LEU A 119 -17.34 13.11 4.00
CA LEU A 119 -16.75 13.59 5.24
C LEU A 119 -15.74 14.70 4.90
N ALA A 120 -16.04 15.93 5.29
CA ALA A 120 -15.12 17.06 5.15
C ALA A 120 -14.46 17.37 6.50
N ILE A 121 -13.14 17.48 6.50
CA ILE A 121 -12.36 17.75 7.72
C ILE A 121 -11.44 18.96 7.54
N ASP A 122 -11.09 19.61 8.63
CA ASP A 122 -10.00 20.59 8.68
C ASP A 122 -8.68 19.86 8.90
N LYS A 123 -7.94 19.66 7.82
CA LYS A 123 -6.69 18.89 7.84
C LYS A 123 -5.56 19.74 8.42
N PRO A 124 -4.82 19.27 9.46
CA PRO A 124 -3.67 19.99 10.00
C PRO A 124 -2.59 20.22 8.93
N HIS A 125 -1.84 21.31 9.09
CA HIS A 125 -0.63 21.55 8.32
C HIS A 125 0.35 20.39 8.44
N PHE A 126 1.13 20.14 7.40
CA PHE A 126 2.16 19.11 7.32
C PHE A 126 1.67 17.66 7.39
N LEU A 127 0.41 17.40 7.75
CA LEU A 127 -0.15 16.06 7.66
C LEU A 127 -0.39 15.70 6.19
N PRO A 128 0.25 14.65 5.63
CA PRO A 128 -0.05 14.20 4.27
C PRO A 128 -1.50 13.74 4.16
N THR A 129 -2.14 13.98 3.02
CA THR A 129 -3.51 13.49 2.79
C THR A 129 -3.56 11.98 2.60
N THR A 130 -2.66 11.44 1.79
CA THR A 130 -2.59 10.01 1.43
C THR A 130 -1.20 9.44 1.65
N PRO A 131 -1.06 8.13 1.81
CA PRO A 131 0.23 7.46 1.89
C PRO A 131 1.15 7.82 0.73
N ARG A 132 2.32 8.36 1.05
CA ARG A 132 3.35 8.72 0.06
C ARG A 132 4.74 8.78 0.70
N GLY A 133 5.72 8.19 0.01
CA GLY A 133 7.12 8.18 0.49
C GLY A 133 7.24 7.43 1.81
N SER A 134 7.84 8.07 2.79
CA SER A 134 8.04 7.53 4.15
C SER A 134 6.80 7.65 5.06
N TYR A 135 5.77 8.38 4.64
CA TYR A 135 4.55 8.54 5.42
C TYR A 135 3.46 7.62 4.89
N ILE A 136 3.07 6.64 5.68
CA ILE A 136 2.03 5.65 5.39
C ILE A 136 0.97 5.66 6.48
N ALA A 137 1.36 5.45 7.72
CA ALA A 137 0.48 5.48 8.88
C ALA A 137 0.11 6.91 9.29
N GLN A 138 1.06 7.84 9.21
CA GLN A 138 0.87 9.24 9.59
C GLN A 138 0.30 10.06 8.43
N THR A 139 -0.88 9.67 7.94
CA THR A 139 -1.63 10.39 6.90
C THR A 139 -3.07 10.63 7.34
N ALA A 140 -3.71 11.68 6.79
CA ALA A 140 -5.10 11.98 7.11
C ALA A 140 -6.01 10.79 6.76
N LEU A 141 -5.85 10.21 5.58
CA LEU A 141 -6.65 9.08 5.13
C LEU A 141 -6.53 7.88 6.09
N THR A 142 -5.30 7.47 6.42
CA THR A 142 -5.08 6.31 7.30
C THR A 142 -5.68 6.54 8.69
N LYS A 143 -5.45 7.72 9.27
CA LYS A 143 -5.97 8.07 10.59
C LYS A 143 -7.51 8.14 10.61
N LEU A 144 -8.12 8.70 9.54
CA LEU A 144 -9.58 8.80 9.42
C LEU A 144 -10.23 7.44 9.23
N ARG A 145 -9.67 6.56 8.40
CA ARG A 145 -10.19 5.19 8.25
C ARG A 145 -10.25 4.44 9.57
N VAL A 146 -9.25 4.63 10.44
CA VAL A 146 -9.24 4.03 11.77
C VAL A 146 -10.24 4.72 12.69
N ARG A 147 -10.26 6.05 12.73
CA ARG A 147 -11.15 6.84 13.59
C ARG A 147 -12.63 6.58 13.30
N GLU A 148 -12.99 6.64 12.02
CA GLU A 148 -14.37 6.45 11.56
C GLU A 148 -14.74 4.96 11.37
N GLN A 149 -13.79 4.04 11.59
CA GLN A 149 -13.98 2.60 11.35
C GLN A 149 -14.49 2.30 9.93
N ASN A 150 -14.10 3.14 8.96
CA ASN A 150 -14.53 3.04 7.57
C ASN A 150 -13.33 2.84 6.63
N PRO A 151 -13.07 1.58 6.23
CA PRO A 151 -11.96 1.26 5.32
C PRO A 151 -12.19 1.76 3.89
N LEU A 152 -13.43 2.13 3.54
CA LEU A 152 -13.81 2.54 2.18
C LEU A 152 -13.55 4.02 1.92
N LEU A 153 -13.19 4.82 2.93
CA LEU A 153 -12.86 6.22 2.73
C LEU A 153 -11.77 6.39 1.67
N ILE A 154 -12.04 7.25 0.70
CA ILE A 154 -11.09 7.66 -0.34
C ILE A 154 -11.07 9.19 -0.43
N PRO A 155 -9.93 9.81 -0.71
CA PRO A 155 -9.86 11.25 -0.85
C PRO A 155 -10.46 11.70 -2.20
N ILE A 156 -11.38 12.65 -2.18
CA ILE A 156 -11.92 13.26 -3.40
C ILE A 156 -10.84 14.09 -4.10
N HIS A 157 -10.03 14.80 -3.32
CA HIS A 157 -8.86 15.51 -3.82
C HIS A 157 -7.72 15.49 -2.78
N ARG A 158 -6.53 15.93 -3.18
CA ARG A 158 -5.36 16.02 -2.30
C ARG A 158 -4.96 17.47 -2.14
N LEU A 159 -4.78 17.88 -0.89
CA LEU A 159 -4.08 19.11 -0.56
C LEU A 159 -2.62 18.79 -0.30
N ASP A 160 -1.72 19.56 -0.91
CA ASP A 160 -0.29 19.44 -0.67
C ASP A 160 0.08 19.91 0.75
N ARG A 161 1.18 19.39 1.28
CA ARG A 161 1.64 19.62 2.67
C ARG A 161 1.76 21.12 3.05
N PRO A 162 2.21 22.03 2.18
CA PRO A 162 2.44 23.43 2.56
C PRO A 162 1.21 24.33 2.49
N HIS A 163 0.07 23.87 1.96
CA HIS A 163 -1.12 24.70 1.85
C HIS A 163 -1.89 24.68 3.17
N GLY A 164 -2.16 25.90 3.65
CA GLY A 164 -2.88 26.17 4.86
C GLY A 164 -4.29 25.62 4.88
N ARG A 165 -4.95 25.79 6.03
CA ARG A 165 -6.29 25.33 6.38
C ARG A 165 -7.26 25.34 5.20
N HIS A 166 -7.49 24.17 4.62
CA HIS A 166 -8.59 23.93 3.68
C HIS A 166 -9.10 22.52 3.91
N GLY A 167 -10.41 22.38 3.93
CA GLY A 167 -11.07 21.11 4.14
C GLY A 167 -10.67 20.07 3.08
N VAL A 168 -10.38 18.86 3.53
CA VAL A 168 -10.26 17.70 2.65
C VAL A 168 -11.59 16.97 2.72
N ALA A 169 -12.26 16.86 1.58
CA ALA A 169 -13.42 15.99 1.48
C ALA A 169 -12.98 14.56 1.19
N LEU A 170 -13.53 13.61 1.92
CA LEU A 170 -13.36 12.18 1.73
C LEU A 170 -14.69 11.60 1.31
N ASP A 171 -14.69 10.75 0.31
CA ASP A 171 -15.87 10.04 -0.14
C ASP A 171 -16.04 8.74 0.66
N ALA A 172 -17.24 8.51 1.18
CA ALA A 172 -17.61 7.29 1.86
C ALA A 172 -18.55 6.51 0.91
N TRP A 173 -18.01 5.57 0.14
CA TRP A 173 -18.83 4.65 -0.64
C TRP A 173 -19.46 3.58 0.28
N ASN A 174 -20.76 3.49 0.20
CA ASN A 174 -21.54 2.35 0.69
C ASN A 174 -21.55 1.24 -0.35
#